data_0d5b59596f3cb100a6d880aa2d384bf9
#
_entry.id   0d5b59596f3cb100a6d880aa2d384bf9
#
_cell.length_a   1.000
_cell.length_b   1.000
_cell.length_c   1.000
_cell.angle_alpha   90.00
_cell.angle_beta   90.00
_cell.angle_gamma   90.00
#
_symmetry.space_group_name_H-M   'P 1'
#
loop_
_entity.id
_entity.type
_entity.pdbx_description
1 polymer ?
#
loop_
_entity_poly.entity_id
_entity_poly.type
_entity_poly.pdbx_seq_one_letter_code
_entity_poly.pdbx_strand_id
1 'polypeptide(L)'
;FRSGGIIYRKTGVCQAYAYAYQYIMNQLGLKCYITSSTNMNHAWNIILIDNHYYHVDVTWDDPVIDHFGQVKHKYFLLSDEAITNQEHYDWDRTDLKCDDTKYNDYYWKDVTSPIVYDGDYVFFARDNGFYKRNNKTQEEILIKKSDEWKLWDKNNSYWQGNFSGLFMKNHKLYYNTSTQVRCMDENGENDEIICAPDTSKGLIYGIRYDNG
;
A
#
# COMPACT_ATOMS: atom_id res chain seq x y z
N PHE A 1 23.70 4.96 9.24
CA PHE A 1 22.36 4.82 8.64
C PHE A 1 21.75 6.22 8.51
N ARG A 2 21.49 6.69 7.29
CA ARG A 2 20.92 8.03 7.02
C ARG A 2 19.73 7.87 6.08
N SER A 3 18.66 8.64 6.29
CA SER A 3 17.47 8.74 5.41
C SER A 3 17.81 8.97 3.93
N GLY A 4 18.95 9.59 3.63
CA GLY A 4 19.46 9.71 2.26
C GLY A 4 19.70 8.39 1.53
N GLY A 5 19.85 7.26 2.23
CA GLY A 5 19.98 5.94 1.61
C GLY A 5 18.70 5.55 0.85
N ILE A 6 17.53 5.70 1.46
CA ILE A 6 16.25 5.36 0.82
C ILE A 6 15.91 6.36 -0.28
N ILE A 7 16.04 7.66 -0.02
CA ILE A 7 15.62 8.70 -0.97
C ILE A 7 16.49 8.67 -2.24
N TYR A 8 17.81 8.53 -2.09
CA TYR A 8 18.73 8.60 -3.24
C TYR A 8 19.19 7.25 -3.79
N ARG A 9 19.36 6.24 -2.92
CA ARG A 9 19.88 4.92 -3.32
C ARG A 9 18.80 3.87 -3.45
N LYS A 10 17.55 4.18 -3.06
CA LYS A 10 16.40 3.27 -3.06
C LYS A 10 16.64 1.96 -2.29
N THR A 11 17.50 2.03 -1.29
CA THR A 11 17.82 0.89 -0.41
C THR A 11 18.02 1.37 1.01
N GLY A 12 17.53 0.62 1.98
CA GLY A 12 17.64 0.95 3.38
C GLY A 12 17.23 -0.22 4.27
N VAL A 13 17.43 -0.02 5.57
CA VAL A 13 16.93 -0.90 6.63
C VAL A 13 15.84 -0.15 7.41
N CYS A 14 15.15 -0.82 8.30
CA CYS A 14 14.02 -0.29 9.08
C CYS A 14 14.22 1.15 9.60
N GLN A 15 15.37 1.44 10.18
CA GLN A 15 15.68 2.78 10.70
C GLN A 15 15.68 3.87 9.60
N ALA A 16 16.15 3.55 8.40
CA ALA A 16 16.16 4.51 7.29
C ALA A 16 14.74 4.75 6.75
N TYR A 17 13.90 3.72 6.69
CA TYR A 17 12.47 3.84 6.39
C TYR A 17 11.75 4.70 7.44
N ALA A 18 11.95 4.41 8.72
CA ALA A 18 11.33 5.16 9.80
C ALA A 18 11.70 6.65 9.78
N TYR A 19 12.97 7.00 9.55
CA TYR A 19 13.40 8.40 9.41
C TYR A 19 12.82 9.08 8.17
N ALA A 20 12.78 8.39 7.02
CA ALA A 20 12.23 8.95 5.80
C ALA A 20 10.73 9.21 5.94
N TYR A 21 9.98 8.25 6.48
CA TYR A 21 8.55 8.38 6.73
C TYR A 21 8.26 9.52 7.71
N GLN A 22 8.96 9.58 8.86
CA GLN A 22 8.83 10.66 9.82
C GLN A 22 9.09 12.03 9.17
N TYR A 23 10.15 12.16 8.39
CA TYR A 23 10.49 13.40 7.72
C TYR A 23 9.36 13.85 6.78
N ILE A 24 8.86 12.95 5.93
CA ILE A 24 7.78 13.25 4.97
C ILE A 24 6.50 13.64 5.71
N MET A 25 6.09 12.87 6.72
CA MET A 25 4.86 13.15 7.47
C MET A 25 4.93 14.49 8.20
N ASN A 26 6.07 14.80 8.80
CA ASN A 26 6.26 16.10 9.46
C ASN A 26 6.26 17.28 8.47
N GLN A 27 6.77 17.11 7.25
CA GLN A 27 6.66 18.14 6.19
C GLN A 27 5.20 18.35 5.74
N LEU A 28 4.36 17.31 5.82
CA LEU A 28 2.92 17.38 5.55
C LEU A 28 2.11 17.94 6.74
N GLY A 29 2.78 18.33 7.84
CA GLY A 29 2.14 18.87 9.04
C GLY A 29 1.57 17.81 9.99
N LEU A 30 1.84 16.53 9.76
CA LEU A 30 1.43 15.43 10.63
C LEU A 30 2.52 15.16 11.68
N LYS A 31 2.13 14.99 12.95
CA LYS A 31 3.07 14.61 14.00
C LYS A 31 3.42 13.13 13.90
N CYS A 32 4.64 12.85 13.56
CA CYS A 32 5.15 11.49 13.40
C CYS A 32 6.41 11.28 14.26
N TYR A 33 6.45 10.19 14.98
CA TYR A 33 7.53 9.82 15.89
C TYR A 33 8.15 8.51 15.44
N ILE A 34 9.40 8.28 15.81
CA ILE A 34 10.04 6.98 15.66
C ILE A 34 9.93 6.24 16.98
N THR A 35 9.62 4.97 16.91
CA THR A 35 9.71 4.03 18.01
C THR A 35 10.61 2.86 17.60
N SER A 36 11.20 2.18 18.58
CA SER A 36 12.10 1.07 18.34
C SER A 36 12.00 0.02 19.43
N SER A 37 12.29 -1.22 19.06
CA SER A 37 12.46 -2.35 19.99
C SER A 37 13.87 -2.91 19.85
N THR A 38 14.62 -2.91 20.95
CA THR A 38 15.97 -3.50 20.99
C THR A 38 15.89 -5.01 20.82
N ASN A 39 14.89 -5.65 21.39
CA ASN A 39 14.73 -7.11 21.32
C ASN A 39 14.37 -7.59 19.91
N MET A 40 13.65 -6.78 19.14
CA MET A 40 13.35 -7.05 17.74
C MET A 40 14.48 -6.60 16.80
N ASN A 41 15.42 -5.77 17.29
CA ASN A 41 16.37 -5.04 16.44
C ASN A 41 15.66 -4.29 15.29
N HIS A 42 14.56 -3.61 15.60
CA HIS A 42 13.66 -2.99 14.63
C HIS A 42 13.22 -1.60 15.05
N ALA A 43 12.89 -0.76 14.07
CA ALA A 43 12.38 0.59 14.27
C ALA A 43 11.27 0.89 13.25
N TRP A 44 10.20 1.53 13.72
CA TRP A 44 9.06 1.95 12.93
C TRP A 44 8.50 3.29 13.41
N ASN A 45 7.27 3.64 13.05
CA ASN A 45 6.70 4.94 13.37
C ASN A 45 5.42 4.84 14.21
N ILE A 46 5.17 5.91 14.97
CA ILE A 46 3.89 6.23 15.58
C ILE A 46 3.46 7.60 15.03
N ILE A 47 2.26 7.68 14.48
CA ILE A 47 1.71 8.89 13.88
C ILE A 47 0.45 9.34 14.60
N LEU A 48 0.25 10.66 14.71
CA LEU A 48 -0.95 11.27 15.29
C LEU A 48 -1.94 11.66 14.17
N ILE A 49 -3.11 11.04 14.16
CA ILE A 49 -4.22 11.31 13.24
C ILE A 49 -5.49 11.56 14.08
N ASP A 50 -6.19 12.66 13.86
CA ASP A 50 -7.46 13.00 14.54
C ASP A 50 -7.38 12.87 16.08
N ASN A 51 -6.25 13.30 16.68
CA ASN A 51 -5.91 13.18 18.11
C ASN A 51 -5.71 11.76 18.66
N HIS A 52 -5.58 10.75 17.80
CA HIS A 52 -5.24 9.38 18.16
C HIS A 52 -3.90 8.97 17.58
N TYR A 53 -3.13 8.19 18.33
CA TYR A 53 -1.88 7.63 17.86
C TYR A 53 -2.10 6.28 17.21
N TYR A 54 -1.31 5.98 16.18
CA TYR A 54 -1.32 4.71 15.45
C TYR A 54 0.09 4.30 15.08
N HIS A 55 0.35 3.01 15.14
CA HIS A 55 1.58 2.42 14.60
C HIS A 55 1.55 2.37 13.07
N VAL A 56 2.71 2.63 12.47
CA VAL A 56 2.95 2.47 11.03
C VAL A 56 4.33 1.88 10.81
N ASP A 57 4.39 0.70 10.20
CA ASP A 57 5.67 0.09 9.82
C ASP A 57 5.80 -0.04 8.31
N VAL A 58 6.35 0.99 7.71
CA VAL A 58 6.59 1.05 6.26
C VAL A 58 7.67 0.07 5.78
N THR A 59 8.51 -0.44 6.69
CA THR A 59 9.52 -1.45 6.33
C THR A 59 8.87 -2.80 6.07
N TRP A 60 7.94 -3.20 6.94
CA TRP A 60 7.25 -4.48 6.81
C TRP A 60 6.07 -4.42 5.81
N ASP A 61 5.60 -3.23 5.48
CA ASP A 61 4.64 -3.00 4.40
C ASP A 61 5.30 -2.94 3.01
N ASP A 62 6.64 -2.82 2.94
CA ASP A 62 7.40 -2.90 1.69
C ASP A 62 7.69 -4.37 1.34
N PRO A 63 7.15 -4.90 0.22
CA PRO A 63 7.33 -6.30 -0.12
C PRO A 63 8.78 -6.65 -0.42
N VAL A 64 9.27 -7.75 0.17
CA VAL A 64 10.57 -8.34 -0.18
C VAL A 64 10.44 -9.06 -1.51
N ILE A 65 11.13 -8.73 -2.43
CA ILE A 65 11.33 -8.48 -3.83
C ILE A 65 10.52 -7.24 -4.18
N ASP A 66 11.28 -6.16 -4.36
CA ASP A 66 10.74 -4.86 -4.72
C ASP A 66 9.94 -4.95 -6.03
N HIS A 67 8.67 -4.63 -5.95
CA HIS A 67 7.80 -4.47 -7.10
C HIS A 67 7.36 -3.02 -7.14
N PHE A 68 7.82 -2.29 -8.13
CA PHE A 68 7.57 -0.87 -8.27
C PHE A 68 6.08 -0.51 -8.10
N GLY A 69 5.82 0.36 -7.12
CA GLY A 69 4.48 0.88 -6.86
C GLY A 69 3.58 -0.03 -6.01
N GLN A 70 4.10 -1.14 -5.50
CA GLN A 70 3.35 -2.04 -4.63
C GLN A 70 3.74 -1.84 -3.18
N VAL A 71 2.74 -1.58 -2.36
CA VAL A 71 2.86 -1.41 -0.92
C VAL A 71 1.76 -2.24 -0.27
N LYS A 72 2.12 -3.02 0.73
CA LYS A 72 1.14 -3.63 1.64
C LYS A 72 0.64 -2.56 2.60
N HIS A 73 -0.51 -2.82 3.21
CA HIS A 73 -1.07 -1.94 4.24
C HIS A 73 -1.36 -2.73 5.52
N LYS A 74 -0.67 -3.86 5.70
CA LYS A 74 -0.89 -4.75 6.83
C LYS A 74 -0.49 -4.10 8.15
N TYR A 75 0.59 -3.30 8.13
CA TYR A 75 1.16 -2.64 9.31
C TYR A 75 0.87 -1.13 9.32
N PHE A 76 -0.17 -0.69 8.62
CA PHE A 76 -0.52 0.71 8.46
C PHE A 76 -1.67 1.11 9.38
N LEU A 77 -1.47 2.10 10.24
CA LEU A 77 -2.42 2.67 11.21
C LEU A 77 -3.03 1.62 12.14
N LEU A 78 -2.19 0.93 12.90
CA LEU A 78 -2.60 -0.10 13.86
C LEU A 78 -2.60 0.41 15.30
N SER A 79 -3.51 -0.15 16.12
CA SER A 79 -3.46 0.01 17.58
C SER A 79 -2.32 -0.79 18.20
N ASP A 80 -2.02 -0.53 19.50
CA ASP A 80 -1.04 -1.29 20.30
C ASP A 80 -1.34 -2.81 20.27
N GLU A 81 -2.61 -3.19 20.44
CA GLU A 81 -3.03 -4.58 20.38
C GLU A 81 -2.84 -5.18 18.99
N ALA A 82 -3.28 -4.47 17.96
CA ALA A 82 -3.21 -4.98 16.59
C ALA A 82 -1.77 -5.14 16.10
N ILE A 83 -0.87 -4.21 16.43
CA ILE A 83 0.55 -4.30 16.04
C ILE A 83 1.25 -5.43 16.82
N THR A 84 0.89 -5.65 18.07
CA THR A 84 1.40 -6.79 18.88
C THR A 84 0.98 -8.12 18.27
N ASN A 85 -0.26 -8.24 17.80
CA ASN A 85 -0.75 -9.43 17.10
C ASN A 85 -0.07 -9.65 15.74
N GLN A 86 0.65 -8.65 15.24
CA GLN A 86 1.51 -8.71 14.07
C GLN A 86 3.01 -8.80 14.44
N GLU A 87 3.32 -9.41 15.59
CA GLU A 87 4.68 -9.76 16.04
C GLU A 87 5.57 -8.55 16.44
N HIS A 88 5.00 -7.35 16.68
CA HIS A 88 5.75 -6.24 17.27
C HIS A 88 5.61 -6.24 18.79
N TYR A 89 6.72 -6.03 19.51
CA TYR A 89 6.76 -6.05 20.98
C TYR A 89 7.91 -5.20 21.52
N ASP A 90 7.85 -4.88 22.82
CA ASP A 90 8.90 -4.19 23.59
C ASP A 90 9.39 -2.86 22.98
N TRP A 91 8.48 -2.06 22.46
CA TRP A 91 8.86 -0.74 21.92
C TRP A 91 9.04 0.31 23.03
N ASP A 92 9.90 1.31 22.77
CA ASP A 92 10.36 2.31 23.72
C ASP A 92 9.36 3.48 23.94
N ARG A 93 8.48 3.78 22.99
CA ARG A 93 7.52 4.89 23.07
C ARG A 93 6.17 4.50 23.70
N THR A 94 6.21 3.89 24.86
CA THR A 94 5.01 3.49 25.61
C THR A 94 4.20 4.66 26.19
N ASP A 95 4.75 5.89 26.13
CA ASP A 95 4.07 7.15 26.41
C ASP A 95 3.04 7.55 25.34
N LEU A 96 3.18 7.05 24.11
CA LEU A 96 2.27 7.30 22.99
C LEU A 96 1.32 6.11 22.84
N LYS A 97 0.18 6.16 23.54
CA LYS A 97 -0.80 5.07 23.52
C LYS A 97 -1.57 5.05 22.20
N CYS A 98 -1.51 3.93 21.48
CA CYS A 98 -2.24 3.68 20.25
C CYS A 98 -3.47 2.80 20.57
N ASP A 99 -4.47 3.38 21.20
CA ASP A 99 -5.66 2.67 21.71
C ASP A 99 -6.88 2.73 20.77
N ASP A 100 -6.86 3.58 19.74
CA ASP A 100 -7.92 3.62 18.75
C ASP A 100 -7.80 2.48 17.73
N THR A 101 -8.88 1.72 17.58
CA THR A 101 -8.94 0.54 16.69
C THR A 101 -9.58 0.81 15.33
N LYS A 102 -9.94 2.06 15.05
CA LYS A 102 -10.66 2.49 13.84
C LYS A 102 -10.10 1.91 12.54
N TYR A 103 -8.78 1.79 12.44
CA TYR A 103 -8.10 1.39 11.22
C TYR A 103 -7.52 -0.04 11.27
N ASN A 104 -7.72 -0.80 12.35
CA ASN A 104 -7.17 -2.16 12.47
C ASN A 104 -7.60 -3.07 11.32
N ASP A 105 -8.89 -3.02 10.94
CA ASP A 105 -9.49 -3.81 9.85
C ASP A 105 -10.05 -2.91 8.75
N TYR A 106 -9.39 -1.79 8.47
CA TYR A 106 -9.89 -0.86 7.46
C TYR A 106 -9.68 -1.39 6.04
N TYR A 107 -10.45 -0.89 5.08
CA TYR A 107 -10.56 -1.42 3.71
C TYR A 107 -9.23 -1.64 2.98
N TRP A 108 -8.19 -0.88 3.30
CA TRP A 108 -6.88 -0.99 2.63
C TRP A 108 -6.05 -2.21 3.05
N LYS A 109 -6.40 -2.92 4.12
CA LYS A 109 -5.60 -4.05 4.65
C LYS A 109 -5.36 -5.15 3.61
N ASP A 110 -6.36 -5.42 2.78
CA ASP A 110 -6.31 -6.46 1.75
C ASP A 110 -6.12 -5.90 0.33
N VAL A 111 -5.80 -4.61 0.22
CA VAL A 111 -5.58 -3.99 -1.09
C VAL A 111 -4.26 -4.47 -1.68
N THR A 112 -4.33 -4.87 -2.94
CA THR A 112 -3.23 -5.47 -3.71
C THR A 112 -2.72 -4.57 -4.85
N SER A 113 -3.23 -3.35 -4.95
CA SER A 113 -2.87 -2.36 -5.98
C SER A 113 -2.55 -1.01 -5.36
N PRO A 114 -2.03 -0.03 -6.12
CA PRO A 114 -2.14 1.36 -5.75
C PRO A 114 -3.60 1.74 -5.45
N ILE A 115 -3.81 2.65 -4.51
CA ILE A 115 -5.11 3.24 -4.21
C ILE A 115 -5.23 4.53 -4.99
N VAL A 116 -6.25 4.62 -5.85
CA VAL A 116 -6.44 5.73 -6.78
C VAL A 116 -7.68 6.51 -6.40
N TYR A 117 -7.60 7.83 -6.43
CA TYR A 117 -8.68 8.74 -6.05
C TYR A 117 -9.28 9.42 -7.27
N ASP A 118 -10.62 9.48 -7.33
CA ASP A 118 -11.36 10.35 -8.25
C ASP A 118 -12.60 10.92 -7.54
N GLY A 119 -12.57 12.20 -7.22
CA GLY A 119 -13.60 12.87 -6.44
C GLY A 119 -13.82 12.22 -5.07
N ASP A 120 -15.05 11.82 -4.81
CA ASP A 120 -15.43 11.16 -3.56
C ASP A 120 -15.15 9.65 -3.54
N TYR A 121 -14.62 9.11 -4.61
CA TYR A 121 -14.38 7.68 -4.77
C TYR A 121 -12.90 7.33 -4.71
N VAL A 122 -12.65 6.12 -4.21
CA VAL A 122 -11.36 5.43 -4.32
C VAL A 122 -11.54 4.14 -5.09
N PHE A 123 -10.51 3.79 -5.85
CA PHE A 123 -10.43 2.59 -6.66
C PHE A 123 -9.20 1.80 -6.29
N PHE A 124 -9.34 0.51 -6.18
CA PHE A 124 -8.26 -0.41 -5.81
C PHE A 124 -8.58 -1.82 -6.27
N ALA A 125 -7.60 -2.72 -6.20
CA ALA A 125 -7.78 -4.14 -6.42
C ALA A 125 -7.55 -4.94 -5.14
N ARG A 126 -8.23 -6.07 -5.04
CA ARG A 126 -8.00 -7.18 -4.13
C ARG A 126 -7.83 -8.48 -4.92
N ASP A 127 -7.58 -9.58 -4.23
CA ASP A 127 -7.36 -10.90 -4.84
C ASP A 127 -8.44 -11.37 -5.82
N ASN A 128 -9.66 -10.85 -5.71
CA ASN A 128 -10.81 -11.26 -6.50
C ASN A 128 -11.28 -10.23 -7.53
N GLY A 129 -10.62 -9.07 -7.63
CA GLY A 129 -10.95 -8.07 -8.64
C GLY A 129 -10.80 -6.62 -8.22
N PHE A 130 -11.46 -5.75 -8.96
CA PHE A 130 -11.42 -4.31 -8.77
C PHE A 130 -12.61 -3.79 -8.00
N TYR A 131 -12.37 -2.85 -7.12
CA TYR A 131 -13.35 -2.24 -6.24
C TYR A 131 -13.41 -0.73 -6.42
N LYS A 132 -14.61 -0.20 -6.29
CA LYS A 132 -14.93 1.21 -6.13
C LYS A 132 -15.55 1.43 -4.75
N ARG A 133 -15.03 2.37 -3.98
CA ARG A 133 -15.52 2.72 -2.66
C ARG A 133 -15.81 4.21 -2.57
N ASN A 134 -16.97 4.56 -2.04
CA ASN A 134 -17.29 5.93 -1.70
C ASN A 134 -16.72 6.29 -0.33
N ASN A 135 -15.84 7.29 -0.26
CA ASN A 135 -15.19 7.69 0.99
C ASN A 135 -16.13 8.33 2.02
N LYS A 136 -17.27 8.88 1.58
CA LYS A 136 -18.26 9.52 2.48
C LYS A 136 -19.22 8.49 3.06
N THR A 137 -19.81 7.66 2.22
CA THR A 137 -20.81 6.66 2.64
C THR A 137 -20.16 5.34 3.08
N GLN A 138 -18.90 5.13 2.72
CA GLN A 138 -18.15 3.89 2.91
C GLN A 138 -18.69 2.69 2.12
N GLU A 139 -19.68 2.91 1.26
CA GLU A 139 -20.19 1.88 0.37
C GLU A 139 -19.11 1.41 -0.59
N GLU A 140 -18.96 0.09 -0.70
CA GLU A 140 -17.95 -0.56 -1.52
C GLU A 140 -18.61 -1.54 -2.48
N ILE A 141 -18.24 -1.50 -3.74
CA ILE A 141 -18.75 -2.38 -4.79
C ILE A 141 -17.61 -3.02 -5.57
N LEU A 142 -17.75 -4.29 -5.88
CA LEU A 142 -16.90 -5.00 -6.83
C LEU A 142 -17.33 -4.63 -8.25
N ILE A 143 -16.52 -3.83 -8.95
CA ILE A 143 -16.83 -3.34 -10.31
C ILE A 143 -16.38 -4.30 -11.40
N LYS A 144 -15.36 -5.15 -11.12
CA LYS A 144 -14.88 -6.16 -12.07
C LYS A 144 -14.24 -7.32 -11.34
N LYS A 145 -14.70 -8.54 -11.61
CA LYS A 145 -14.05 -9.77 -11.13
C LYS A 145 -12.77 -10.03 -11.92
N SER A 146 -11.73 -10.39 -11.19
CA SER A 146 -10.45 -10.85 -11.76
C SER A 146 -9.75 -11.70 -10.72
N ASP A 147 -9.18 -12.81 -11.12
CA ASP A 147 -8.34 -13.65 -10.27
C ASP A 147 -6.83 -13.55 -10.62
N GLU A 148 -6.50 -12.70 -11.56
CA GLU A 148 -5.12 -12.43 -11.97
C GLU A 148 -4.28 -11.74 -10.89
N TRP A 149 -4.90 -11.30 -9.80
CA TRP A 149 -4.32 -10.44 -8.75
C TRP A 149 -4.21 -11.14 -7.41
N LYS A 150 -4.36 -12.45 -7.40
CA LYS A 150 -4.22 -13.27 -6.20
C LYS A 150 -2.80 -13.20 -5.67
N LEU A 151 -2.69 -13.07 -4.36
CA LEU A 151 -1.46 -13.37 -3.66
C LEU A 151 -1.04 -14.81 -3.94
N TRP A 152 0.19 -15.00 -4.33
CA TRP A 152 0.73 -16.33 -4.47
C TRP A 152 1.01 -16.93 -3.10
N ASP A 153 0.52 -18.14 -2.91
CA ASP A 153 0.78 -19.03 -1.78
C ASP A 153 0.98 -18.33 -0.42
N LYS A 154 0.19 -18.74 0.55
CA LYS A 154 0.22 -18.24 1.94
C LYS A 154 1.61 -18.37 2.62
N ASN A 155 2.50 -19.19 2.08
CA ASN A 155 3.83 -19.46 2.62
C ASN A 155 4.96 -18.71 1.89
N ASN A 156 4.72 -18.18 0.71
CA ASN A 156 5.67 -17.36 -0.02
C ASN A 156 5.17 -15.92 0.03
N SER A 157 5.94 -15.04 0.60
CA SER A 157 5.70 -13.60 0.62
C SER A 157 5.76 -12.94 -0.77
N TYR A 158 5.73 -13.73 -1.82
CA TYR A 158 5.74 -13.27 -3.19
C TYR A 158 4.33 -13.12 -3.70
N TRP A 159 4.10 -12.02 -4.35
CA TRP A 159 2.94 -11.82 -5.16
C TRP A 159 3.09 -12.64 -6.44
N GLN A 160 2.14 -13.50 -6.75
CA GLN A 160 2.12 -14.13 -8.06
C GLN A 160 1.43 -13.24 -9.06
N GLY A 161 2.12 -12.99 -10.13
CA GLY A 161 1.57 -12.34 -11.32
C GLY A 161 1.11 -10.91 -11.07
N ASN A 162 0.79 -10.30 -11.87
CA ASN A 162 -0.05 -9.26 -12.34
C ASN A 162 -0.35 -8.16 -11.38
N PHE A 163 0.72 -7.56 -10.89
CA PHE A 163 0.59 -6.40 -10.09
C PHE A 163 0.34 -5.23 -10.94
N SER A 164 -0.72 -4.68 -10.66
CA SER A 164 -1.16 -3.58 -11.38
C SER A 164 -0.50 -2.32 -10.92
N GLY A 165 0.04 -1.70 -11.87
CA GLY A 165 -0.18 -0.32 -11.92
C GLY A 165 -1.67 -0.06 -12.10
N LEU A 166 -2.26 0.67 -11.22
CA LEU A 166 -3.60 1.20 -11.34
C LEU A 166 -3.50 2.72 -11.31
N PHE A 167 -4.08 3.39 -12.29
CA PHE A 167 -4.22 4.84 -12.26
C PHE A 167 -5.52 5.28 -12.91
N MET A 168 -5.98 6.47 -12.54
CA MET A 168 -7.16 7.12 -13.10
C MET A 168 -6.73 8.27 -14.01
N LYS A 169 -7.36 8.35 -15.18
CA LYS A 169 -7.25 9.50 -16.07
C LYS A 169 -8.56 9.70 -16.83
N ASN A 170 -9.10 10.91 -16.79
CA ASN A 170 -10.35 11.26 -17.48
C ASN A 170 -11.51 10.31 -17.14
N HIS A 171 -11.68 9.98 -15.85
CA HIS A 171 -12.69 9.05 -15.32
C HIS A 171 -12.62 7.63 -15.89
N LYS A 172 -11.44 7.23 -16.36
CA LYS A 172 -11.15 5.86 -16.80
C LYS A 172 -10.05 5.25 -15.96
N LEU A 173 -10.22 3.99 -15.59
CA LEU A 173 -9.24 3.18 -14.88
C LEU A 173 -8.32 2.49 -15.89
N TYR A 174 -7.03 2.76 -15.76
CA TYR A 174 -5.97 2.06 -16.48
C TYR A 174 -5.29 1.08 -15.56
N TYR A 175 -5.11 -0.14 -16.02
CA TYR A 175 -4.48 -1.20 -15.26
C TYR A 175 -3.71 -2.15 -16.19
N ASN A 176 -2.86 -3.00 -15.62
CA ASN A 176 -2.23 -4.05 -16.38
C ASN A 176 -2.59 -5.44 -15.87
N THR A 177 -2.59 -6.39 -16.79
CA THR A 177 -2.40 -7.81 -16.51
C THR A 177 -0.91 -8.14 -16.73
N SER A 178 -0.50 -9.40 -16.57
CA SER A 178 0.87 -9.81 -16.89
C SER A 178 1.26 -9.56 -18.35
N THR A 179 0.27 -9.51 -19.25
CA THR A 179 0.48 -9.51 -20.70
C THR A 179 -0.13 -8.32 -21.42
N GLN A 180 -0.96 -7.52 -20.75
CA GLN A 180 -1.73 -6.45 -21.39
C GLN A 180 -1.81 -5.22 -20.51
N VAL A 181 -1.83 -4.05 -21.13
CA VAL A 181 -2.32 -2.80 -20.55
C VAL A 181 -3.74 -2.60 -21.01
N ARG A 182 -4.63 -2.34 -20.09
CA ARG A 182 -6.08 -2.23 -20.32
C ARG A 182 -6.65 -0.95 -19.75
N CYS A 183 -7.82 -0.60 -20.22
CA CYS A 183 -8.59 0.55 -19.75
C CYS A 183 -10.06 0.16 -19.63
N MET A 184 -10.73 0.62 -18.57
CA MET A 184 -12.17 0.43 -18.36
C MET A 184 -12.79 1.70 -17.78
N ASP A 185 -14.10 1.78 -17.82
CA ASP A 185 -14.83 2.85 -17.14
C ASP A 185 -14.82 2.63 -15.62
N GLU A 186 -15.15 3.67 -14.88
CA GLU A 186 -15.20 3.65 -13.41
C GLU A 186 -16.21 2.66 -12.81
N ASN A 187 -17.07 2.06 -13.63
CA ASN A 187 -18.02 1.01 -13.24
C ASN A 187 -17.57 -0.39 -13.68
N GLY A 188 -16.35 -0.53 -14.23
CA GLY A 188 -15.81 -1.80 -14.70
C GLY A 188 -16.30 -2.23 -16.09
N GLU A 189 -17.04 -1.35 -16.80
CA GLU A 189 -17.55 -1.57 -18.15
C GLU A 189 -16.57 -1.09 -19.20
N ASN A 190 -16.84 -1.41 -20.47
CA ASN A 190 -16.06 -0.97 -21.64
C ASN A 190 -14.56 -1.27 -21.50
N ASP A 191 -14.24 -2.45 -20.98
CA ASP A 191 -12.88 -2.89 -20.72
C ASP A 191 -12.18 -3.28 -22.05
N GLU A 192 -11.20 -2.51 -22.45
CA GLU A 192 -10.48 -2.64 -23.72
C GLU A 192 -8.97 -2.81 -23.54
N ILE A 193 -8.33 -3.48 -24.49
CA ILE A 193 -6.87 -3.60 -24.55
C ILE A 193 -6.29 -2.32 -25.18
N ILE A 194 -5.43 -1.64 -24.43
CA ILE A 194 -4.68 -0.47 -24.93
C ILE A 194 -3.37 -0.90 -25.58
N CYS A 195 -2.69 -1.87 -24.98
CA CYS A 195 -1.42 -2.38 -25.46
C CYS A 195 -1.21 -3.83 -25.01
N ALA A 196 -0.68 -4.65 -25.92
CA ALA A 196 -0.27 -6.02 -25.65
C ALA A 196 1.17 -6.21 -26.14
N PRO A 197 2.19 -5.93 -25.33
CA PRO A 197 3.59 -6.07 -25.72
C PRO A 197 3.97 -7.54 -25.90
N ASP A 198 5.09 -7.77 -26.59
CA ASP A 198 5.66 -9.10 -26.78
C ASP A 198 6.14 -9.70 -25.45
N THR A 199 5.46 -10.73 -24.99
CA THR A 199 5.73 -11.40 -23.73
C THR A 199 6.98 -12.30 -23.76
N SER A 200 7.59 -12.54 -24.93
CA SER A 200 8.86 -13.27 -25.03
C SER A 200 10.01 -12.55 -24.33
N LYS A 201 9.87 -11.25 -24.07
CA LYS A 201 10.86 -10.40 -23.38
C LYS A 201 10.59 -10.21 -21.89
N GLY A 202 9.53 -10.78 -21.38
CA GLY A 202 9.11 -10.66 -19.98
C GLY A 202 7.64 -10.30 -19.82
N LEU A 203 7.21 -10.18 -18.56
CA LEU A 203 5.83 -9.84 -18.18
C LEU A 203 5.76 -8.38 -17.73
N ILE A 204 4.53 -7.84 -17.74
CA ILE A 204 4.25 -6.50 -17.22
C ILE A 204 3.99 -6.60 -15.72
N TYR A 205 4.83 -6.00 -14.90
CA TYR A 205 4.68 -6.00 -13.44
C TYR A 205 3.99 -4.77 -12.88
N GLY A 206 3.83 -3.72 -13.65
CA GLY A 206 3.13 -2.51 -13.25
C GLY A 206 3.15 -1.47 -14.34
N ILE A 207 2.24 -0.51 -14.23
CA ILE A 207 2.18 0.69 -15.07
C ILE A 207 2.10 1.91 -14.19
N ARG A 208 2.58 3.03 -14.68
CA ARG A 208 2.35 4.34 -14.07
C ARG A 208 2.07 5.37 -15.16
N TYR A 209 1.33 6.38 -14.77
CA TYR A 209 1.14 7.56 -15.62
C TYR A 209 2.17 8.63 -15.25
N ASP A 210 2.87 9.14 -16.25
CA ASP A 210 3.78 10.27 -16.13
C ASP A 210 3.28 11.41 -17.02
N ASN A 211 3.20 12.60 -16.49
CA ASN A 211 2.76 13.78 -17.25
C ASN A 211 3.86 14.37 -18.16
N GLY A 212 5.05 13.75 -18.24
CA GLY A 212 6.19 14.20 -19.02
C GLY A 212 7.12 15.10 -18.24
#